data_54234b6753a6b283cd00e33d0218f621
#
_entry.id   54234b6753a6b283cd00e33d0218f621
#
_cell.length_a   1.000
_cell.length_b   1.000
_cell.length_c   1.000
_cell.angle_alpha   90.00
_cell.angle_beta   90.00
_cell.angle_gamma   90.00
#
_symmetry.space_group_name_H-M   'P 1'
#
loop_
_entity.id
_entity.type
_entity.pdbx_description
1 polymer ?
#
loop_
_entity_poly.entity_id
_entity_poly.type
_entity_poly.pdbx_seq_one_letter_code
_entity_poly.pdbx_strand_id
1 'polypeptide(L)'
;MQKLNQYVQEKKAKIKRVRQLEHYLDSGIYEFDNEFRVLFNKSESKSPILDSSFDTHDFEEGKLESWQKPLEVKNDKHKLFRGNMMWFCSNGDTKVFSKTETLTICDNKENYLNKVDNYAYFSRFFKLPELIYQDDDNYQLVERYIDFQMKSNQDIPFILNNIYDDYMDYFSTMKRESRLAYYTLNDLFKTSSNTIQVEHFKYVFDNIDNQLFEIEFPFIRLHGDLWTANILLEKEKNEPSRIWYIDWDESGDYFFFYDFFKFMWNELDVNGHSEYYERYLNGEFDNHFKKVFDIFQLEFHPEFKKDYFCMFILNFLLDDSGRMPYELKLKEATDFQQKILLNDNYS
;
A
#
# COMPACT_ATOMS: atom_id res chain seq x y z
N MET A 1 -15.46 -18.56 22.78
CA MET A 1 -15.35 -17.56 23.85
C MET A 1 -14.15 -16.61 23.68
N GLN A 2 -12.95 -17.07 23.35
CA GLN A 2 -11.78 -16.18 23.16
C GLN A 2 -12.00 -15.15 22.02
N LYS A 3 -12.44 -15.58 20.83
CA LYS A 3 -12.72 -14.68 19.68
C LYS A 3 -13.76 -13.59 20.04
N LEU A 4 -14.83 -13.94 20.76
CA LEU A 4 -15.84 -12.97 21.17
C LEU A 4 -15.29 -11.94 22.17
N ASN A 5 -14.45 -12.37 23.10
CA ASN A 5 -13.80 -11.46 24.05
C ASN A 5 -12.84 -10.50 23.35
N GLN A 6 -12.07 -10.99 22.39
CA GLN A 6 -11.18 -10.17 21.58
C GLN A 6 -11.97 -9.12 20.80
N TYR A 7 -13.03 -9.51 20.11
CA TYR A 7 -13.93 -8.63 19.38
C TYR A 7 -14.53 -7.51 20.28
N VAL A 8 -15.01 -7.88 21.48
CA VAL A 8 -15.55 -6.91 22.44
C VAL A 8 -14.48 -5.92 22.91
N GLN A 9 -13.25 -6.38 23.12
CA GLN A 9 -12.15 -5.52 23.56
C GLN A 9 -11.73 -4.56 22.43
N GLU A 10 -11.66 -5.05 21.23
CA GLU A 10 -11.34 -4.25 20.04
C GLU A 10 -12.38 -3.14 19.83
N LYS A 11 -13.67 -3.48 19.83
CA LYS A 11 -14.76 -2.49 19.76
C LYS A 11 -14.66 -1.43 20.85
N LYS A 12 -14.40 -1.83 22.09
CA LYS A 12 -14.23 -0.89 23.20
C LYS A 12 -13.05 0.07 22.96
N ALA A 13 -11.93 -0.46 22.47
CA ALA A 13 -10.76 0.36 22.16
C ALA A 13 -11.08 1.38 21.05
N LYS A 14 -11.76 0.95 19.97
CA LYS A 14 -12.18 1.85 18.88
C LYS A 14 -13.17 2.92 19.38
N ILE A 15 -14.18 2.55 20.16
CA ILE A 15 -15.11 3.53 20.76
C ILE A 15 -14.37 4.55 21.64
N LYS A 16 -13.39 4.09 22.44
CA LYS A 16 -12.56 4.99 23.24
C LYS A 16 -11.78 5.97 22.35
N ARG A 17 -11.20 5.49 21.25
CA ARG A 17 -10.49 6.34 20.27
C ARG A 17 -11.44 7.34 19.62
N VAL A 18 -12.63 6.92 19.20
CA VAL A 18 -13.67 7.83 18.67
C VAL A 18 -13.97 8.94 19.65
N ARG A 19 -14.20 8.63 20.94
CA ARG A 19 -14.52 9.65 21.96
C ARG A 19 -13.40 10.66 22.17
N GLN A 20 -12.14 10.26 21.98
CA GLN A 20 -11.00 11.18 22.00
C GLN A 20 -10.99 12.12 20.79
N LEU A 21 -11.45 11.63 19.63
CA LEU A 21 -11.36 12.30 18.33
C LEU A 21 -12.72 12.83 17.83
N GLU A 22 -13.84 12.63 18.57
CA GLU A 22 -15.19 13.01 18.12
C GLU A 22 -15.34 14.49 17.76
N HIS A 23 -14.46 15.34 18.28
CA HIS A 23 -14.43 16.75 17.96
C HIS A 23 -13.99 17.05 16.49
N TYR A 24 -13.45 16.03 15.78
CA TYR A 24 -13.20 16.09 14.34
C TYR A 24 -14.36 15.53 13.51
N LEU A 25 -15.45 15.08 14.12
CA LEU A 25 -16.61 14.58 13.42
C LEU A 25 -17.74 15.61 13.43
N ASP A 26 -18.55 15.61 12.38
CA ASP A 26 -19.82 16.31 12.35
C ASP A 26 -20.79 15.72 13.39
N SER A 27 -21.75 16.51 13.84
CA SER A 27 -22.83 15.97 14.68
C SER A 27 -23.68 14.99 13.88
N GLY A 28 -23.99 13.84 14.47
CA GLY A 28 -24.79 12.83 13.78
C GLY A 28 -24.82 11.47 14.45
N ILE A 29 -25.43 10.53 13.76
CA ILE A 29 -25.51 9.13 14.19
C ILE A 29 -24.52 8.34 13.33
N TYR A 30 -23.59 7.67 14.01
CA TYR A 30 -22.50 6.93 13.39
C TYR A 30 -22.62 5.44 13.62
N GLU A 31 -22.24 4.67 12.63
CA GLU A 31 -22.16 3.21 12.70
C GLU A 31 -20.76 2.75 12.32
N PHE A 32 -20.32 1.63 12.90
CA PHE A 32 -19.09 0.95 12.47
C PHE A 32 -19.41 -0.02 11.36
N ASP A 33 -18.43 -0.23 10.47
CA ASP A 33 -18.40 -1.41 9.61
C ASP A 33 -18.24 -2.69 10.44
N ASN A 34 -18.37 -3.85 9.79
CA ASN A 34 -18.33 -5.14 10.46
C ASN A 34 -16.98 -5.47 11.11
N GLU A 35 -15.89 -4.89 10.61
CA GLU A 35 -14.52 -5.10 11.09
C GLU A 35 -14.02 -3.99 12.02
N PHE A 36 -14.86 -3.00 12.31
CA PHE A 36 -14.49 -1.80 13.10
C PHE A 36 -13.33 -0.99 12.52
N ARG A 37 -13.09 -1.09 11.22
CA ARG A 37 -12.08 -0.29 10.54
C ARG A 37 -12.62 1.09 10.18
N VAL A 38 -13.92 1.18 9.89
CA VAL A 38 -14.56 2.42 9.46
C VAL A 38 -15.72 2.77 10.37
N LEU A 39 -15.76 4.02 10.82
CA LEU A 39 -16.90 4.66 11.46
C LEU A 39 -17.47 5.69 10.49
N PHE A 40 -18.72 5.60 10.11
CA PHE A 40 -19.35 6.48 9.13
C PHE A 40 -20.67 7.04 9.62
N ASN A 41 -20.99 8.27 9.18
CA ASN A 41 -22.29 8.87 9.42
C ASN A 41 -23.36 8.11 8.62
N LYS A 42 -24.42 7.70 9.28
CA LYS A 42 -25.51 6.91 8.68
C LYS A 42 -26.17 7.60 7.47
N SER A 43 -26.11 8.93 7.40
CA SER A 43 -26.61 9.70 6.25
C SER A 43 -25.73 9.60 5.00
N GLU A 44 -24.48 9.11 5.11
CA GLU A 44 -23.46 9.08 4.06
C GLU A 44 -23.14 7.63 3.60
N SER A 45 -24.11 6.74 3.66
CA SER A 45 -23.96 5.30 3.39
C SER A 45 -23.53 4.92 1.96
N LYS A 46 -23.25 5.88 1.08
CA LYS A 46 -22.82 5.68 -0.32
C LYS A 46 -21.46 6.34 -0.61
N SER A 47 -20.46 6.07 0.21
CA SER A 47 -19.10 6.54 -0.07
C SER A 47 -18.31 5.47 -0.82
N PRO A 48 -17.50 5.81 -1.85
CA PRO A 48 -16.59 4.87 -2.50
C PRO A 48 -15.61 4.18 -1.52
N ILE A 49 -15.27 4.85 -0.42
CA ILE A 49 -14.43 4.28 0.65
C ILE A 49 -15.15 3.11 1.34
N LEU A 50 -16.47 3.20 1.55
CA LEU A 50 -17.25 2.11 2.12
C LEU A 50 -17.37 0.94 1.14
N ASP A 51 -17.60 1.24 -0.15
CA ASP A 51 -17.72 0.20 -1.18
C ASP A 51 -16.39 -0.56 -1.39
N SER A 52 -15.24 0.09 -1.19
CA SER A 52 -13.92 -0.55 -1.33
C SER A 52 -13.50 -1.40 -0.12
N SER A 53 -14.11 -1.19 1.05
CA SER A 53 -13.76 -1.87 2.30
C SER A 53 -14.64 -3.10 2.62
N PHE A 54 -15.65 -3.38 1.81
CA PHE A 54 -16.62 -4.44 2.08
C PHE A 54 -16.49 -5.64 1.14
N ASP A 55 -15.78 -6.65 1.60
CA ASP A 55 -16.06 -8.02 1.20
C ASP A 55 -17.04 -8.62 2.23
N THR A 56 -18.31 -8.72 1.84
CA THR A 56 -19.43 -8.98 2.77
C THR A 56 -19.64 -10.47 3.09
N HIS A 57 -18.67 -11.35 2.86
CA HIS A 57 -18.93 -12.79 2.78
C HIS A 57 -18.84 -13.62 4.07
N ASP A 58 -18.45 -13.07 5.22
CA ASP A 58 -18.13 -13.93 6.37
C ASP A 58 -18.99 -13.81 7.66
N PHE A 59 -20.13 -13.15 7.67
CA PHE A 59 -20.94 -13.09 8.90
C PHE A 59 -22.41 -13.52 8.71
N GLU A 60 -22.79 -14.56 9.48
CA GLU A 60 -24.19 -14.97 9.66
C GLU A 60 -25.05 -13.80 10.17
N GLU A 61 -25.99 -13.34 9.40
CA GLU A 61 -26.95 -12.24 9.61
C GLU A 61 -27.76 -12.47 10.86
N GLY A 62 -27.58 -12.69 11.93
CA GLY A 62 -28.54 -12.91 13.04
C GLY A 62 -28.01 -12.69 14.44
N LYS A 63 -26.70 -12.61 14.64
CA LYS A 63 -26.12 -12.54 16.00
C LYS A 63 -25.52 -11.18 16.38
N LEU A 64 -25.45 -10.24 15.43
CA LEU A 64 -24.75 -8.95 15.60
C LEU A 64 -25.64 -7.77 16.04
N GLU A 65 -26.95 -7.87 15.89
CA GLU A 65 -27.89 -6.75 16.09
C GLU A 65 -27.86 -6.11 17.50
N SER A 66 -27.54 -6.86 18.54
CA SER A 66 -27.53 -6.31 19.90
C SER A 66 -26.25 -5.48 20.23
N TRP A 67 -25.20 -5.60 19.42
CA TRP A 67 -23.89 -4.97 19.63
C TRP A 67 -23.65 -3.73 18.76
N GLN A 68 -24.47 -3.53 17.74
CA GLN A 68 -24.38 -2.42 16.77
C GLN A 68 -25.20 -1.19 17.18
N LYS A 69 -25.17 -0.82 18.47
CA LYS A 69 -25.82 0.45 18.83
C LYS A 69 -25.09 1.60 18.15
N PRO A 70 -25.80 2.44 17.39
CA PRO A 70 -25.24 3.62 16.78
C PRO A 70 -24.57 4.52 17.84
N LEU A 71 -23.50 5.18 17.42
CA LEU A 71 -22.80 6.14 18.24
C LEU A 71 -23.33 7.54 17.94
N GLU A 72 -23.97 8.19 18.92
CA GLU A 72 -24.37 9.59 18.78
C GLU A 72 -23.16 10.50 19.05
N VAL A 73 -22.83 11.35 18.08
CA VAL A 73 -21.82 12.42 18.20
C VAL A 73 -22.55 13.75 18.26
N LYS A 74 -22.29 14.51 19.33
CA LYS A 74 -22.79 15.87 19.54
C LYS A 74 -21.59 16.81 19.58
N ASN A 75 -21.41 17.57 18.53
CA ASN A 75 -20.25 18.45 18.40
C ASN A 75 -20.69 19.89 18.16
N ASP A 76 -20.71 20.69 19.25
CA ASP A 76 -21.08 22.10 19.22
C ASP A 76 -19.85 23.03 19.03
N LYS A 77 -18.63 22.47 19.01
CA LYS A 77 -17.39 23.26 18.94
C LYS A 77 -17.02 23.52 17.48
N HIS A 78 -16.76 24.77 17.14
CA HIS A 78 -16.17 25.14 15.87
C HIS A 78 -14.69 24.72 15.84
N LYS A 79 -14.34 23.79 14.94
CA LYS A 79 -12.96 23.44 14.59
C LYS A 79 -12.71 23.71 13.11
N LEU A 80 -11.44 23.88 12.78
CA LEU A 80 -10.99 24.12 11.39
C LEU A 80 -11.33 22.96 10.46
N PHE A 81 -11.26 21.71 10.97
CA PHE A 81 -11.58 20.50 10.21
C PHE A 81 -12.73 19.75 10.86
N ARG A 82 -13.64 19.23 10.05
CA ARG A 82 -14.69 18.27 10.41
C ARG A 82 -14.98 17.32 9.28
N GLY A 83 -15.19 16.07 9.62
CA GLY A 83 -15.54 15.01 8.68
C GLY A 83 -16.75 14.19 9.11
N ASN A 84 -17.22 13.36 8.21
CA ASN A 84 -18.39 12.49 8.39
C ASN A 84 -18.03 11.00 8.41
N MET A 85 -16.75 10.67 8.27
CA MET A 85 -16.23 9.31 8.29
C MET A 85 -14.86 9.28 8.95
N MET A 86 -14.55 8.17 9.64
CA MET A 86 -13.27 7.94 10.29
C MET A 86 -12.78 6.53 9.98
N TRP A 87 -11.53 6.43 9.51
CA TRP A 87 -10.85 5.18 9.23
C TRP A 87 -9.73 4.93 10.23
N PHE A 88 -9.67 3.73 10.79
CA PHE A 88 -8.64 3.29 11.73
C PHE A 88 -7.61 2.42 11.01
N CYS A 89 -6.43 2.98 10.76
CA CYS A 89 -5.36 2.28 10.08
C CYS A 89 -4.72 1.20 10.96
N SER A 90 -4.09 0.21 10.34
CA SER A 90 -3.40 -0.90 11.03
C SER A 90 -2.19 -0.44 11.83
N ASN A 91 -1.51 0.63 11.39
CA ASN A 91 -0.36 1.24 12.06
C ASN A 91 -0.74 2.14 13.26
N GLY A 92 -2.04 2.20 13.64
CA GLY A 92 -2.56 3.02 14.73
C GLY A 92 -3.03 4.42 14.32
N ASP A 93 -2.68 4.89 13.12
CA ASP A 93 -3.13 6.17 12.60
C ASP A 93 -4.65 6.20 12.44
N THR A 94 -5.22 7.40 12.41
CA THR A 94 -6.65 7.59 12.19
C THR A 94 -6.84 8.62 11.08
N LYS A 95 -7.57 8.26 10.02
CA LYS A 95 -7.95 9.18 8.94
C LYS A 95 -9.40 9.63 9.16
N VAL A 96 -9.66 10.92 9.03
CA VAL A 96 -11.01 11.51 9.08
C VAL A 96 -11.29 12.17 7.74
N PHE A 97 -12.40 11.80 7.11
CA PHE A 97 -12.75 12.27 5.76
C PHE A 97 -13.89 13.28 5.83
N SER A 98 -13.68 14.40 5.15
CA SER A 98 -14.73 15.36 4.78
C SER A 98 -15.03 15.23 3.27
N LYS A 99 -15.87 16.12 2.75
CA LYS A 99 -16.16 16.18 1.29
C LYS A 99 -14.99 16.72 0.46
N THR A 100 -14.09 17.47 1.08
CA THR A 100 -13.02 18.20 0.38
C THR A 100 -11.63 17.89 0.89
N GLU A 101 -11.53 17.33 2.08
CA GLU A 101 -10.26 17.16 2.79
C GLU A 101 -10.22 15.84 3.54
N THR A 102 -9.03 15.32 3.73
CA THR A 102 -8.72 14.17 4.59
C THR A 102 -7.74 14.61 5.67
N LEU A 103 -8.12 14.45 6.93
CA LEU A 103 -7.23 14.64 8.07
C LEU A 103 -6.63 13.30 8.47
N THR A 104 -5.31 13.19 8.47
CA THR A 104 -4.57 12.07 9.06
C THR A 104 -4.05 12.48 10.44
N ILE A 105 -4.39 11.71 11.46
CA ILE A 105 -3.91 11.86 12.84
C ILE A 105 -2.98 10.68 13.10
N CYS A 106 -1.68 10.95 13.11
CA CYS A 106 -0.68 9.91 13.31
C CYS A 106 -0.66 9.45 14.78
N ASP A 107 -0.44 8.16 14.98
CA ASP A 107 -0.41 7.55 16.30
C ASP A 107 0.80 8.04 17.11
N ASN A 108 1.90 8.31 16.44
CA ASN A 108 3.14 8.76 17.06
C ASN A 108 3.95 9.68 16.12
N LYS A 109 5.02 10.26 16.68
CA LYS A 109 5.90 11.19 15.97
C LYS A 109 6.63 10.55 14.81
N GLU A 110 7.00 9.29 14.93
CA GLU A 110 7.77 8.56 13.89
C GLU A 110 6.92 8.39 12.63
N ASN A 111 5.68 7.90 12.78
CA ASN A 111 4.71 7.80 11.67
C ASN A 111 4.50 9.17 11.01
N TYR A 112 4.35 10.22 11.81
CA TYR A 112 4.17 11.57 11.30
C TYR A 112 5.37 12.05 10.46
N LEU A 113 6.58 11.93 10.99
CA LEU A 113 7.80 12.35 10.29
C LEU A 113 8.02 11.55 9.01
N ASN A 114 7.74 10.25 9.03
CA ASN A 114 7.81 9.40 7.83
C ASN A 114 6.87 9.90 6.74
N LYS A 115 5.60 10.22 7.08
CA LYS A 115 4.64 10.75 6.11
C LYS A 115 5.06 12.11 5.54
N VAL A 116 5.52 13.01 6.39
CA VAL A 116 6.00 14.34 5.96
C VAL A 116 7.19 14.21 5.00
N ASP A 117 8.17 13.37 5.35
CA ASP A 117 9.35 13.14 4.53
C ASP A 117 9.00 12.46 3.19
N ASN A 118 8.15 11.43 3.23
CA ASN A 118 7.67 10.78 2.01
C ASN A 118 6.91 11.75 1.11
N TYR A 119 6.02 12.57 1.68
CA TYR A 119 5.30 13.57 0.91
C TYR A 119 6.25 14.58 0.25
N ALA A 120 7.18 15.15 1.02
CA ALA A 120 8.14 16.13 0.52
C ALA A 120 9.04 15.55 -0.59
N TYR A 121 9.38 14.26 -0.50
CA TYR A 121 10.20 13.58 -1.48
C TYR A 121 9.41 13.26 -2.75
N PHE A 122 8.27 12.55 -2.62
CA PHE A 122 7.55 11.97 -3.77
C PHE A 122 6.65 12.94 -4.51
N SER A 123 6.16 14.02 -3.88
CA SER A 123 5.37 15.06 -4.56
C SER A 123 6.10 15.76 -5.71
N ARG A 124 7.42 15.60 -5.78
CA ARG A 124 8.27 16.11 -6.88
C ARG A 124 8.17 15.26 -8.15
N PHE A 125 7.74 14.01 -8.02
CA PHE A 125 7.79 13.00 -9.08
C PHE A 125 6.43 12.42 -9.41
N PHE A 126 5.60 12.25 -8.41
CA PHE A 126 4.31 11.59 -8.51
C PHE A 126 3.19 12.54 -8.11
N LYS A 127 2.00 12.26 -8.63
CA LYS A 127 0.81 13.03 -8.30
C LYS A 127 0.23 12.54 -6.98
N LEU A 128 0.43 13.29 -5.91
CA LEU A 128 -0.09 13.05 -4.57
C LEU A 128 -1.23 14.03 -4.27
N PRO A 129 -2.21 13.66 -3.42
CA PRO A 129 -3.17 14.63 -2.88
C PRO A 129 -2.45 15.84 -2.29
N GLU A 130 -2.93 17.05 -2.59
CA GLU A 130 -2.30 18.28 -2.13
C GLU A 130 -2.29 18.36 -0.59
N LEU A 131 -1.12 18.55 0.01
CA LEU A 131 -0.99 18.81 1.43
C LEU A 131 -1.40 20.26 1.73
N ILE A 132 -2.54 20.44 2.39
CA ILE A 132 -3.14 21.73 2.70
C ILE A 132 -2.56 22.30 3.99
N TYR A 133 -2.36 21.45 5.00
CA TYR A 133 -1.91 21.86 6.33
C TYR A 133 -1.18 20.72 7.04
N GLN A 134 -0.18 21.05 7.84
CA GLN A 134 0.48 20.14 8.76
C GLN A 134 0.59 20.76 10.16
N ASP A 135 0.51 19.90 11.17
CA ASP A 135 0.62 20.27 12.60
C ASP A 135 1.65 19.36 13.27
N ASP A 136 2.84 19.90 13.46
CA ASP A 136 3.98 19.19 14.04
C ASP A 136 3.78 18.87 15.53
N ASP A 137 3.00 19.70 16.24
CA ASP A 137 2.74 19.54 17.67
C ASP A 137 1.74 18.42 17.96
N ASN A 138 0.75 18.24 17.07
CA ASN A 138 -0.31 17.26 17.22
C ASN A 138 -0.18 16.07 16.24
N TYR A 139 0.89 16.01 15.44
CA TYR A 139 1.16 14.96 14.46
C TYR A 139 0.02 14.75 13.46
N GLN A 140 -0.41 15.86 12.82
CA GLN A 140 -1.57 15.86 11.94
C GLN A 140 -1.22 16.40 10.56
N LEU A 141 -1.84 15.79 9.53
CA LEU A 141 -1.73 16.20 8.14
C LEU A 141 -3.15 16.37 7.58
N VAL A 142 -3.38 17.46 6.86
CA VAL A 142 -4.62 17.66 6.11
C VAL A 142 -4.28 17.72 4.64
N GLU A 143 -4.88 16.81 3.88
CA GLU A 143 -4.70 16.68 2.45
C GLU A 143 -6.02 16.92 1.72
N ARG A 144 -5.95 17.34 0.47
CA ARG A 144 -7.12 17.42 -0.40
C ARG A 144 -7.75 16.03 -0.53
N TYR A 145 -9.05 15.94 -0.33
CA TYR A 145 -9.80 14.73 -0.67
C TYR A 145 -9.92 14.60 -2.18
N ILE A 146 -9.58 13.44 -2.70
CA ILE A 146 -9.76 13.11 -4.12
C ILE A 146 -11.10 12.41 -4.28
N ASP A 147 -11.98 12.98 -5.08
CA ASP A 147 -13.26 12.36 -5.45
C ASP A 147 -12.99 11.25 -6.49
N PHE A 148 -12.57 10.10 -5.97
CA PHE A 148 -12.20 8.96 -6.80
C PHE A 148 -13.39 8.06 -7.12
N GLN A 149 -13.28 7.33 -8.20
CA GLN A 149 -14.27 6.34 -8.62
C GLN A 149 -13.72 4.93 -8.41
N MET A 150 -14.66 3.99 -8.18
CA MET A 150 -14.31 2.56 -8.18
C MET A 150 -13.72 2.18 -9.53
N LYS A 151 -12.60 1.48 -9.49
CA LYS A 151 -11.89 0.99 -10.65
C LYS A 151 -12.60 -0.24 -11.22
N SER A 152 -12.70 -0.30 -12.53
CA SER A 152 -13.18 -1.46 -13.27
C SER A 152 -12.03 -2.09 -14.06
N ASN A 153 -12.20 -3.32 -14.54
CA ASN A 153 -11.22 -3.98 -15.40
C ASN A 153 -10.89 -3.17 -16.66
N GLN A 154 -11.78 -2.29 -17.12
CA GLN A 154 -11.55 -1.42 -18.27
C GLN A 154 -10.59 -0.27 -17.96
N ASP A 155 -10.45 0.12 -16.69
CA ASP A 155 -9.57 1.20 -16.26
C ASP A 155 -8.12 0.73 -16.06
N ILE A 156 -7.91 -0.57 -15.88
CA ILE A 156 -6.60 -1.13 -15.55
C ILE A 156 -5.51 -0.84 -16.59
N PRO A 157 -5.74 -0.99 -17.91
CA PRO A 157 -4.72 -0.63 -18.91
C PRO A 157 -4.31 0.84 -18.81
N PHE A 158 -5.25 1.74 -18.54
CA PHE A 158 -4.96 3.16 -18.34
C PHE A 158 -4.10 3.37 -17.08
N ILE A 159 -4.46 2.73 -15.97
CA ILE A 159 -3.73 2.83 -14.70
C ILE A 159 -2.29 2.32 -14.87
N LEU A 160 -2.11 1.13 -15.46
CA LEU A 160 -0.78 0.54 -15.67
C LEU A 160 0.11 1.39 -16.58
N ASN A 161 -0.45 1.96 -17.66
CA ASN A 161 0.31 2.84 -18.54
C ASN A 161 0.77 4.10 -17.81
N ASN A 162 -0.10 4.71 -16.99
CA ASN A 162 0.28 5.90 -16.22
C ASN A 162 1.33 5.57 -15.16
N ILE A 163 1.18 4.46 -14.40
CA ILE A 163 2.21 4.00 -13.46
C ILE A 163 3.53 3.84 -14.18
N TYR A 164 3.52 3.17 -15.33
CA TYR A 164 4.73 2.93 -16.09
C TYR A 164 5.40 4.24 -16.54
N ASP A 165 4.65 5.18 -17.12
CA ASP A 165 5.16 6.45 -17.60
C ASP A 165 5.71 7.30 -16.43
N ASP A 166 5.00 7.39 -15.30
CA ASP A 166 5.44 8.11 -14.11
C ASP A 166 6.75 7.53 -13.54
N TYR A 167 6.88 6.19 -13.49
CA TYR A 167 8.11 5.55 -13.02
C TYR A 167 9.27 5.71 -14.00
N MET A 168 9.02 5.71 -15.32
CA MET A 168 10.04 6.00 -16.34
C MET A 168 10.62 7.40 -16.16
N ASP A 169 9.76 8.41 -15.96
CA ASP A 169 10.18 9.78 -15.71
C ASP A 169 10.94 9.92 -14.38
N TYR A 170 10.44 9.26 -13.32
CA TYR A 170 11.11 9.20 -12.04
C TYR A 170 12.50 8.59 -12.14
N PHE A 171 12.65 7.41 -12.72
CA PHE A 171 13.93 6.71 -12.87
C PHE A 171 14.92 7.51 -13.74
N SER A 172 14.44 8.10 -14.82
CA SER A 172 15.26 8.95 -15.68
C SER A 172 15.80 10.16 -14.91
N THR A 173 14.99 10.74 -14.04
CA THR A 173 15.38 11.86 -13.18
C THR A 173 16.38 11.40 -12.11
N MET A 174 16.13 10.29 -11.44
CA MET A 174 17.03 9.73 -10.43
C MET A 174 18.40 9.38 -11.03
N LYS A 175 18.43 8.76 -12.22
CA LYS A 175 19.68 8.46 -12.94
C LYS A 175 20.48 9.73 -13.26
N ARG A 176 19.82 10.84 -13.60
CA ARG A 176 20.48 12.11 -13.96
C ARG A 176 20.95 12.91 -12.74
N GLU A 177 20.14 12.95 -11.65
CA GLU A 177 20.32 13.89 -10.55
C GLU A 177 20.98 13.27 -9.32
N SER A 178 20.92 11.96 -9.18
CA SER A 178 21.35 11.28 -7.96
C SER A 178 22.56 10.38 -8.18
N ARG A 179 23.40 10.26 -7.16
CA ARG A 179 24.34 9.15 -7.06
C ARG A 179 23.57 7.95 -6.52
N LEU A 180 23.14 7.07 -7.40
CA LEU A 180 22.43 5.86 -7.02
C LEU A 180 23.40 4.91 -6.30
N ALA A 181 22.91 4.27 -5.26
CA ALA A 181 23.56 3.10 -4.70
C ALA A 181 23.26 1.88 -5.57
N TYR A 182 24.24 1.01 -5.73
CA TYR A 182 24.09 -0.24 -6.45
C TYR A 182 24.43 -1.38 -5.52
N TYR A 183 23.62 -2.44 -5.54
CA TYR A 183 23.83 -3.63 -4.72
C TYR A 183 23.63 -4.89 -5.55
N THR A 184 24.43 -5.90 -5.25
CA THR A 184 24.20 -7.25 -5.72
C THR A 184 23.27 -7.98 -4.75
N LEU A 185 22.69 -9.12 -5.16
CA LEU A 185 21.99 -10.00 -4.22
C LEU A 185 22.90 -10.45 -3.08
N ASN A 186 24.18 -10.71 -3.37
CA ASN A 186 25.17 -11.08 -2.36
C ASN A 186 25.37 -10.00 -1.30
N ASP A 187 25.25 -8.72 -1.67
CA ASP A 187 25.38 -7.61 -0.72
C ASP A 187 24.18 -7.52 0.21
N LEU A 188 22.96 -7.75 -0.29
CA LEU A 188 21.75 -7.81 0.54
C LEU A 188 21.85 -8.88 1.62
N PHE A 189 22.46 -10.03 1.28
CA PHE A 189 22.70 -11.08 2.26
C PHE A 189 23.69 -10.71 3.34
N LYS A 190 24.78 -10.09 2.96
CA LYS A 190 25.82 -9.69 3.91
C LYS A 190 25.33 -8.61 4.88
N THR A 191 24.40 -7.78 4.44
CA THR A 191 23.85 -6.70 5.27
C THR A 191 22.70 -7.16 6.16
N SER A 192 22.03 -8.28 5.82
CA SER A 192 21.00 -8.85 6.69
C SER A 192 21.58 -9.30 8.03
N SER A 193 21.19 -8.62 9.11
CA SER A 193 21.72 -8.84 10.45
C SER A 193 21.31 -10.17 11.07
N ASN A 194 20.42 -10.92 10.42
CA ASN A 194 19.79 -12.10 11.01
C ASN A 194 19.95 -13.35 10.12
N THR A 195 21.09 -14.05 10.30
CA THR A 195 21.39 -15.29 9.58
C THR A 195 20.31 -16.37 9.71
N ILE A 196 19.53 -16.37 10.79
CA ILE A 196 18.44 -17.31 11.00
C ILE A 196 17.28 -17.03 9.99
N GLN A 197 17.04 -15.76 9.64
CA GLN A 197 16.01 -15.40 8.66
C GLN A 197 16.35 -15.89 7.26
N VAL A 198 17.63 -15.82 6.88
CA VAL A 198 18.11 -16.27 5.56
C VAL A 198 17.84 -17.75 5.33
N GLU A 199 18.09 -18.59 6.34
CA GLU A 199 17.84 -20.05 6.26
C GLU A 199 16.38 -20.37 5.92
N HIS A 200 15.43 -19.63 6.48
CA HIS A 200 14.00 -19.85 6.23
C HIS A 200 13.57 -19.48 4.80
N PHE A 201 14.33 -18.62 4.11
CA PHE A 201 14.03 -18.17 2.76
C PHE A 201 14.95 -18.80 1.69
N LYS A 202 15.77 -19.76 2.10
CA LYS A 202 16.74 -20.41 1.22
C LYS A 202 16.12 -20.98 -0.05
N TYR A 203 14.90 -21.50 0.03
CA TYR A 203 14.21 -22.03 -1.13
C TYR A 203 13.91 -20.97 -2.21
N VAL A 204 13.72 -19.70 -1.85
CA VAL A 204 13.57 -18.62 -2.85
C VAL A 204 14.88 -18.38 -3.57
N PHE A 205 15.99 -18.42 -2.83
CA PHE A 205 17.34 -18.32 -3.38
C PHE A 205 17.67 -19.42 -4.39
N ASP A 206 17.34 -20.65 -4.01
CA ASP A 206 17.66 -21.81 -4.85
C ASP A 206 16.91 -21.78 -6.20
N ASN A 207 15.96 -20.83 -6.35
CA ASN A 207 15.23 -20.58 -7.58
C ASN A 207 15.75 -19.37 -8.40
N ILE A 208 16.91 -18.78 -8.03
CA ILE A 208 17.51 -17.67 -8.77
C ILE A 208 18.76 -18.16 -9.48
N ASP A 209 18.91 -17.85 -10.79
CA ASP A 209 20.09 -18.18 -11.54
C ASP A 209 21.34 -17.49 -10.96
N ASN A 210 22.42 -18.24 -10.85
CA ASN A 210 23.67 -17.77 -10.27
C ASN A 210 24.26 -16.54 -10.97
N GLN A 211 23.96 -16.31 -12.23
CA GLN A 211 24.42 -15.13 -12.99
C GLN A 211 23.89 -13.83 -12.40
N LEU A 212 22.68 -13.84 -11.79
CA LEU A 212 22.05 -12.65 -11.23
C LEU A 212 22.64 -12.22 -9.88
N PHE A 213 23.38 -13.11 -9.19
CA PHE A 213 23.93 -12.80 -7.87
C PHE A 213 25.04 -11.74 -7.87
N GLU A 214 25.75 -11.63 -9.00
CA GLU A 214 26.88 -10.70 -9.15
C GLU A 214 26.51 -9.44 -9.95
N ILE A 215 25.27 -9.36 -10.45
CA ILE A 215 24.81 -8.15 -11.15
C ILE A 215 24.46 -7.08 -10.13
N GLU A 216 25.05 -5.90 -10.32
CA GLU A 216 24.75 -4.71 -9.53
C GLU A 216 23.46 -4.05 -10.03
N PHE A 217 22.44 -4.02 -9.21
CA PHE A 217 21.16 -3.34 -9.48
C PHE A 217 21.04 -2.04 -8.69
N PRO A 218 20.51 -0.96 -9.30
CA PRO A 218 20.27 0.27 -8.57
C PRO A 218 19.22 0.08 -7.49
N PHE A 219 19.51 0.63 -6.30
CA PHE A 219 18.60 0.78 -5.19
C PHE A 219 18.04 2.19 -5.22
N ILE A 220 16.73 2.28 -5.22
CA ILE A 220 16.01 3.54 -5.38
C ILE A 220 14.90 3.58 -4.35
N ARG A 221 14.64 4.76 -3.77
CA ARG A 221 13.51 4.96 -2.88
C ARG A 221 12.21 4.78 -3.67
N LEU A 222 11.41 3.80 -3.31
CA LEU A 222 10.19 3.40 -4.00
C LEU A 222 8.99 3.48 -3.05
N HIS A 223 7.80 3.23 -3.59
CA HIS A 223 6.55 3.21 -2.83
C HIS A 223 6.55 2.11 -1.74
N GLY A 224 7.02 0.93 -2.09
CA GLY A 224 7.13 -0.22 -1.19
C GLY A 224 5.86 -1.04 -1.04
N ASP A 225 4.68 -0.45 -1.29
CA ASP A 225 3.38 -1.13 -1.26
C ASP A 225 2.47 -0.68 -2.42
N LEU A 226 2.99 -0.71 -3.64
CA LEU A 226 2.23 -0.32 -4.83
C LEU A 226 1.24 -1.42 -5.22
N TRP A 227 -0.03 -1.04 -5.38
CA TRP A 227 -1.11 -1.85 -5.95
C TRP A 227 -2.35 -0.99 -6.24
N THR A 228 -3.40 -1.61 -6.79
CA THR A 228 -4.59 -0.84 -7.18
C THR A 228 -5.27 -0.11 -6.02
N ALA A 229 -5.23 -0.65 -4.78
CA ALA A 229 -5.83 0.03 -3.64
C ALA A 229 -5.13 1.35 -3.28
N ASN A 230 -3.82 1.47 -3.56
CA ASN A 230 -3.01 2.66 -3.28
C ASN A 230 -2.96 3.65 -4.47
N ILE A 231 -3.80 3.42 -5.49
CA ILE A 231 -3.99 4.32 -6.63
C ILE A 231 -5.44 4.80 -6.62
N LEU A 232 -5.68 6.11 -6.59
CA LEU A 232 -7.01 6.68 -6.78
C LEU A 232 -7.20 7.08 -8.23
N LEU A 233 -8.35 6.76 -8.80
CA LEU A 233 -8.73 7.15 -10.16
C LEU A 233 -9.76 8.27 -10.11
N GLU A 234 -9.34 9.47 -10.47
CA GLU A 234 -10.20 10.64 -10.61
C GLU A 234 -10.72 10.73 -12.06
N LYS A 235 -12.05 10.76 -12.22
CA LYS A 235 -12.71 10.93 -13.52
C LYS A 235 -13.60 12.16 -13.47
N GLU A 236 -13.11 13.26 -14.01
CA GLU A 236 -13.87 14.49 -14.14
C GLU A 236 -14.66 14.51 -15.46
N LYS A 237 -15.86 15.15 -15.44
CA LYS A 237 -16.62 15.38 -16.66
C LYS A 237 -15.82 16.32 -17.57
N ASN A 238 -15.52 15.87 -18.80
CA ASN A 238 -14.81 16.60 -19.84
C ASN A 238 -13.30 16.82 -19.63
N GLU A 239 -12.68 16.16 -18.63
CA GLU A 239 -11.24 16.12 -18.47
C GLU A 239 -10.71 14.69 -18.65
N PRO A 240 -9.44 14.52 -19.02
CA PRO A 240 -8.79 13.21 -19.01
C PRO A 240 -8.81 12.62 -17.60
N SER A 241 -9.02 11.32 -17.49
CA SER A 241 -8.86 10.60 -16.22
C SER A 241 -7.46 10.79 -15.67
N ARG A 242 -7.33 10.82 -14.35
CA ARG A 242 -6.06 11.03 -13.65
C ARG A 242 -5.89 9.96 -12.57
N ILE A 243 -4.64 9.56 -12.33
CA ILE A 243 -4.30 8.74 -11.19
C ILE A 243 -3.60 9.57 -10.12
N TRP A 244 -3.81 9.17 -8.86
CA TRP A 244 -3.18 9.76 -7.69
C TRP A 244 -2.61 8.64 -6.85
N TYR A 245 -1.38 8.81 -6.36
CA TYR A 245 -0.72 7.85 -5.49
C TYR A 245 -0.95 8.21 -4.04
N ILE A 246 -1.27 7.22 -3.20
CA ILE A 246 -1.49 7.38 -1.76
C ILE A 246 -0.77 6.28 -0.98
N ASP A 247 -0.64 6.47 0.32
CA ASP A 247 -0.17 5.46 1.27
C ASP A 247 1.29 5.03 1.09
N TRP A 248 2.19 6.01 1.18
CA TRP A 248 3.65 5.84 1.06
C TRP A 248 4.34 5.36 2.34
N ASP A 249 3.61 4.77 3.28
CA ASP A 249 4.13 4.42 4.62
C ASP A 249 5.24 3.37 4.55
N GLU A 250 5.16 2.46 3.58
CA GLU A 250 6.15 1.40 3.34
C GLU A 250 7.31 1.83 2.42
N SER A 251 7.41 3.13 2.11
CA SER A 251 8.47 3.63 1.24
C SER A 251 9.85 3.34 1.80
N GLY A 252 10.74 2.90 0.92
CA GLY A 252 12.11 2.55 1.25
C GLY A 252 12.97 2.37 0.01
N ASP A 253 14.27 2.11 0.24
CA ASP A 253 15.20 1.81 -0.83
C ASP A 253 15.10 0.33 -1.21
N TYR A 254 14.78 0.07 -2.47
CA TYR A 254 14.58 -1.26 -3.03
C TYR A 254 15.24 -1.36 -4.40
N PHE A 255 15.38 -2.57 -4.92
CA PHE A 255 15.70 -2.75 -6.34
C PHE A 255 14.71 -1.99 -7.21
N PHE A 256 15.18 -1.28 -8.22
CA PHE A 256 14.38 -0.36 -9.05
C PHE A 256 13.10 -0.97 -9.66
N PHE A 257 13.05 -2.28 -9.84
CA PHE A 257 11.87 -2.99 -10.37
C PHE A 257 10.88 -3.44 -9.28
N TYR A 258 11.17 -3.20 -8.02
CA TYR A 258 10.42 -3.74 -6.88
C TYR A 258 8.93 -3.41 -6.94
N ASP A 259 8.55 -2.16 -7.15
CA ASP A 259 7.15 -1.74 -7.12
C ASP A 259 6.30 -2.35 -8.25
N PHE A 260 6.88 -2.64 -9.42
CA PHE A 260 6.17 -3.36 -10.48
C PHE A 260 5.81 -4.78 -10.06
N PHE A 261 6.72 -5.47 -9.39
CA PHE A 261 6.48 -6.82 -8.88
C PHE A 261 5.61 -6.82 -7.64
N LYS A 262 5.74 -5.82 -6.77
CA LYS A 262 4.85 -5.63 -5.62
C LYS A 262 3.40 -5.44 -6.07
N PHE A 263 3.19 -4.66 -7.15
CA PHE A 263 1.87 -4.54 -7.76
C PHE A 263 1.32 -5.90 -8.20
N MET A 264 2.08 -6.67 -8.97
CA MET A 264 1.64 -7.99 -9.44
C MET A 264 1.38 -8.95 -8.29
N TRP A 265 2.25 -8.93 -7.28
CA TRP A 265 2.12 -9.77 -6.09
C TRP A 265 0.87 -9.44 -5.27
N ASN A 266 0.63 -8.18 -4.95
CA ASN A 266 -0.54 -7.77 -4.18
C ASN A 266 -1.85 -8.04 -4.93
N GLU A 267 -1.88 -7.84 -6.25
CA GLU A 267 -3.05 -8.18 -7.06
C GLU A 267 -3.32 -9.71 -7.05
N LEU A 268 -2.29 -10.52 -7.10
CA LEU A 268 -2.43 -11.97 -7.03
C LEU A 268 -2.75 -12.45 -5.61
N ASP A 269 -2.02 -11.98 -4.61
CA ASP A 269 -2.11 -12.50 -3.24
C ASP A 269 -3.39 -12.04 -2.52
N VAL A 270 -3.71 -10.75 -2.64
CA VAL A 270 -4.82 -10.11 -1.92
C VAL A 270 -6.12 -10.16 -2.74
N ASN A 271 -6.07 -9.83 -4.04
CA ASN A 271 -7.24 -9.72 -4.89
C ASN A 271 -7.55 -11.00 -5.68
N GLY A 272 -6.63 -11.98 -5.71
CA GLY A 272 -6.78 -13.21 -6.49
C GLY A 272 -6.64 -12.99 -8.01
N HIS A 273 -6.08 -11.87 -8.43
CA HIS A 273 -5.89 -11.50 -9.84
C HIS A 273 -4.54 -11.98 -10.35
N SER A 274 -4.47 -13.22 -10.86
CA SER A 274 -3.24 -13.82 -11.41
C SER A 274 -2.83 -13.26 -12.77
N GLU A 275 -3.76 -12.62 -13.48
CA GLU A 275 -3.58 -12.20 -14.87
C GLU A 275 -2.38 -11.25 -15.07
N TYR A 276 -2.00 -10.43 -14.09
CA TYR A 276 -0.83 -9.53 -14.23
C TYR A 276 0.47 -10.29 -14.24
N TYR A 277 0.61 -11.27 -13.35
CA TYR A 277 1.78 -12.14 -13.33
C TYR A 277 1.86 -13.04 -14.55
N GLU A 278 0.72 -13.60 -14.99
CA GLU A 278 0.64 -14.40 -16.22
C GLU A 278 1.04 -13.59 -17.47
N ARG A 279 0.52 -12.36 -17.61
CA ARG A 279 0.88 -11.46 -18.71
C ARG A 279 2.37 -11.09 -18.70
N TYR A 280 2.95 -10.91 -17.51
CA TYR A 280 4.39 -10.71 -17.36
C TYR A 280 5.17 -11.93 -17.87
N LEU A 281 4.82 -13.14 -17.43
CA LEU A 281 5.48 -14.38 -17.90
C LEU A 281 5.34 -14.57 -19.42
N ASN A 282 4.17 -14.26 -19.97
CA ASN A 282 3.88 -14.35 -21.41
C ASN A 282 4.55 -13.27 -22.27
N GLY A 283 5.28 -12.33 -21.67
CA GLY A 283 6.07 -11.34 -22.37
C GLY A 283 5.33 -10.07 -22.77
N GLU A 284 4.09 -9.88 -22.33
CA GLU A 284 3.34 -8.66 -22.66
C GLU A 284 3.99 -7.38 -22.10
N PHE A 285 4.74 -7.49 -21.02
CA PHE A 285 5.46 -6.38 -20.39
C PHE A 285 6.95 -6.31 -20.74
N ASP A 286 7.48 -7.20 -21.59
CA ASP A 286 8.92 -7.27 -21.92
C ASP A 286 9.46 -5.94 -22.43
N ASN A 287 8.74 -5.29 -23.34
CA ASN A 287 9.14 -3.97 -23.84
C ASN A 287 9.19 -2.89 -22.75
N HIS A 288 8.33 -2.97 -21.76
CA HIS A 288 8.32 -2.06 -20.63
C HIS A 288 9.53 -2.30 -19.73
N PHE A 289 9.75 -3.55 -19.31
CA PHE A 289 10.91 -3.91 -18.51
C PHE A 289 12.22 -3.60 -19.23
N LYS A 290 12.34 -3.91 -20.53
CA LYS A 290 13.51 -3.56 -21.31
C LYS A 290 13.83 -2.07 -21.24
N LYS A 291 12.86 -1.18 -21.45
CA LYS A 291 13.09 0.26 -21.37
C LYS A 291 13.50 0.72 -19.97
N VAL A 292 12.90 0.15 -18.92
CA VAL A 292 13.26 0.45 -17.53
C VAL A 292 14.71 0.03 -17.24
N PHE A 293 15.12 -1.17 -17.66
CA PHE A 293 16.48 -1.66 -17.51
C PHE A 293 17.48 -0.80 -18.30
N ASP A 294 17.12 -0.42 -19.55
CA ASP A 294 17.94 0.44 -20.42
C ASP A 294 18.26 1.80 -19.76
N ILE A 295 17.35 2.39 -18.94
CA ILE A 295 17.64 3.62 -18.19
C ILE A 295 18.91 3.45 -17.34
N PHE A 296 19.09 2.29 -16.71
CA PHE A 296 20.21 2.01 -15.83
C PHE A 296 21.39 1.35 -16.54
N GLN A 297 21.33 1.21 -17.87
CA GLN A 297 22.34 0.54 -18.70
C GLN A 297 22.49 -0.94 -18.33
N LEU A 298 21.39 -1.57 -17.93
CA LEU A 298 21.26 -2.99 -17.67
C LEU A 298 20.51 -3.66 -18.82
N GLU A 299 20.81 -4.93 -19.08
CA GLU A 299 20.07 -5.73 -20.03
C GLU A 299 18.94 -6.49 -19.35
N PHE A 300 17.73 -6.39 -19.89
CA PHE A 300 16.60 -7.22 -19.44
C PHE A 300 16.65 -8.55 -20.17
N HIS A 301 16.75 -9.63 -19.43
CA HIS A 301 16.79 -11.00 -19.93
C HIS A 301 15.44 -11.69 -19.67
N PRO A 302 14.59 -11.87 -20.70
CA PRO A 302 13.27 -12.48 -20.55
C PRO A 302 13.29 -13.90 -19.98
N GLU A 303 14.39 -14.64 -20.14
CA GLU A 303 14.60 -15.95 -19.55
C GLU A 303 14.68 -15.94 -18.03
N PHE A 304 15.03 -14.82 -17.41
CA PHE A 304 15.12 -14.65 -15.95
C PHE A 304 13.89 -14.01 -15.31
N LYS A 305 12.73 -14.02 -15.97
CA LYS A 305 11.52 -13.38 -15.42
C LYS A 305 11.12 -13.88 -14.05
N LYS A 306 11.17 -15.19 -13.83
CA LYS A 306 10.87 -15.79 -12.52
C LYS A 306 11.92 -15.43 -11.49
N ASP A 307 13.18 -15.39 -11.89
CA ASP A 307 14.29 -15.01 -11.04
C ASP A 307 14.15 -13.56 -10.55
N TYR A 308 13.82 -12.61 -11.42
CA TYR A 308 13.55 -11.22 -11.01
C TYR A 308 12.39 -11.13 -10.01
N PHE A 309 11.37 -11.97 -10.16
CA PHE A 309 10.27 -12.04 -9.21
C PHE A 309 10.70 -12.64 -7.87
N CYS A 310 11.60 -13.63 -7.89
CA CYS A 310 12.24 -14.15 -6.68
C CYS A 310 13.15 -13.11 -6.01
N MET A 311 13.88 -12.29 -6.79
CA MET A 311 14.69 -11.19 -6.27
C MET A 311 13.83 -10.13 -5.58
N PHE A 312 12.66 -9.81 -6.13
CA PHE A 312 11.70 -8.89 -5.49
C PHE A 312 11.29 -9.40 -4.11
N ILE A 313 10.83 -10.66 -4.00
CA ILE A 313 10.38 -11.18 -2.71
C ILE A 313 11.53 -11.29 -1.71
N LEU A 314 12.74 -11.61 -2.16
CA LEU A 314 13.92 -11.60 -1.29
C LEU A 314 14.25 -10.20 -0.78
N ASN A 315 14.18 -9.17 -1.63
CA ASN A 315 14.38 -7.79 -1.20
C ASN A 315 13.39 -7.40 -0.09
N PHE A 316 12.13 -7.80 -0.22
CA PHE A 316 11.10 -7.62 0.80
C PHE A 316 11.41 -8.40 2.10
N LEU A 317 11.78 -9.68 1.99
CA LEU A 317 12.03 -10.55 3.14
C LEU A 317 13.29 -10.15 3.92
N LEU A 318 14.29 -9.63 3.23
CA LEU A 318 15.57 -9.20 3.81
C LEU A 318 15.57 -7.75 4.29
N ASP A 319 14.50 -6.98 4.10
CA ASP A 319 14.38 -5.62 4.63
C ASP A 319 14.43 -5.62 6.16
N ASP A 320 15.49 -5.06 6.74
CA ASP A 320 15.72 -4.99 8.19
C ASP A 320 15.19 -3.69 8.82
N SER A 321 14.40 -2.90 8.09
CA SER A 321 13.86 -1.62 8.58
C SER A 321 12.94 -1.74 9.81
N GLY A 322 12.52 -2.98 10.14
CA GLY A 322 11.60 -3.24 11.25
C GLY A 322 10.13 -2.88 10.97
N ARG A 323 9.83 -2.42 9.74
CA ARG A 323 8.46 -2.04 9.33
C ARG A 323 7.50 -3.23 9.38
N MET A 324 7.98 -4.42 9.03
CA MET A 324 7.16 -5.63 9.02
C MET A 324 7.62 -6.67 10.05
N PRO A 325 6.72 -7.17 10.90
CA PRO A 325 7.01 -8.26 11.83
C PRO A 325 7.48 -9.53 11.12
N TYR A 326 8.38 -10.27 11.74
CA TYR A 326 8.97 -11.48 11.17
C TYR A 326 7.93 -12.56 10.82
N GLU A 327 6.90 -12.73 11.63
CA GLU A 327 5.82 -13.69 11.40
C GLU A 327 5.03 -13.37 10.11
N LEU A 328 4.86 -12.09 9.80
CA LEU A 328 4.23 -11.69 8.54
C LEU A 328 5.14 -11.96 7.36
N LYS A 329 6.45 -11.72 7.47
CA LYS A 329 7.43 -12.09 6.43
C LYS A 329 7.43 -13.58 6.15
N LEU A 330 7.35 -14.43 7.19
CA LEU A 330 7.24 -15.88 7.02
C LEU A 330 5.95 -16.29 6.31
N LYS A 331 4.84 -15.63 6.63
CA LYS A 331 3.57 -15.88 5.95
C LYS A 331 3.69 -15.50 4.46
N GLU A 332 4.17 -14.32 4.15
CA GLU A 332 4.39 -13.87 2.76
C GLU A 332 5.30 -14.83 1.97
N ALA A 333 6.41 -15.29 2.60
CA ALA A 333 7.31 -16.25 1.99
C ALA A 333 6.60 -17.58 1.69
N THR A 334 5.76 -18.05 2.61
CA THR A 334 4.99 -19.30 2.46
C THR A 334 3.94 -19.17 1.36
N ASP A 335 3.20 -18.05 1.34
CA ASP A 335 2.19 -17.75 0.32
C ASP A 335 2.85 -17.63 -1.07
N PHE A 336 4.01 -16.98 -1.16
CA PHE A 336 4.81 -16.91 -2.38
C PHE A 336 5.26 -18.29 -2.88
N GLN A 337 5.78 -19.12 -1.98
CA GLN A 337 6.19 -20.48 -2.33
C GLN A 337 5.02 -21.28 -2.92
N GLN A 338 3.85 -21.22 -2.27
CA GLN A 338 2.67 -21.98 -2.70
C GLN A 338 2.08 -21.45 -4.02
N LYS A 339 1.97 -20.14 -4.16
CA LYS A 339 1.28 -19.51 -5.30
C LYS A 339 2.16 -19.39 -6.54
N ILE A 340 3.47 -19.26 -6.38
CA ILE A 340 4.42 -19.00 -7.47
C ILE A 340 5.32 -20.19 -7.74
N LEU A 341 6.07 -20.66 -6.75
CA LEU A 341 7.14 -21.65 -6.98
C LEU A 341 6.61 -23.08 -7.15
N LEU A 342 5.55 -23.44 -6.44
CA LEU A 342 4.94 -24.77 -6.47
C LEU A 342 3.70 -24.85 -7.37
N ASN A 343 3.33 -23.78 -8.04
CA ASN A 343 2.19 -23.76 -8.93
C ASN A 343 2.58 -24.28 -10.33
N ASP A 344 2.10 -25.46 -10.70
CA ASP A 344 2.37 -26.10 -12.00
C ASP A 344 1.91 -25.26 -13.19
N ASN A 345 0.97 -24.33 -13.01
CA ASN A 345 0.52 -23.45 -14.09
C ASN A 345 1.60 -22.43 -14.50
N TYR A 346 2.64 -22.24 -13.67
CA TYR A 346 3.74 -21.30 -13.92
C TYR A 346 5.08 -21.98 -14.13
N SER A 347 5.10 -23.34 -14.17
CA SER A 347 6.31 -24.16 -14.33
C SER A 347 6.85 -24.15 -15.79
#